data_37372367324873761ff0d888b3be1c2b
#
_entry.id   37372367324873761ff0d888b3be1c2b
#
_cell.length_a   1.000
_cell.length_b   1.000
_cell.length_c   1.000
_cell.angle_alpha   90.00
_cell.angle_beta   90.00
_cell.angle_gamma   90.00
#
_symmetry.space_group_name_H-M   'P 1'
#
loop_
_entity.id
_entity.type
_entity.pdbx_description
1 polymer ?
#
loop_
_entity_poly.entity_id
_entity_poly.type
_entity_poly.pdbx_seq_one_letter_code
_entity_poly.pdbx_strand_id
1 'polypeptide(L)'
;MIQELFSWLDAQRITYIPVDTEVVDIPGFGRLFTADLSGVESIFRGDGDKLVFNLMESPDMLMEEGIFHVAFPFGRNWYYYDLREEFRFNLLKYIGRPKPPVHDVPFVNLGIHTSYELLNACCSPEDLCRKAKWLGHTAVGICDRNTMAATLNLQKECANTGLKHIFGYSLTMMHEEERVGLKIYALDNEGLHNLLRIQRAVMVDSEDNTLRYEQLLMYAAGCVVVFAIRSVYWMAGHPKQVKRIRKGAEAVYYQVDANEYKADRIDREQLEALKYYFGNCYDADTDSFTVEPVLIPDCYYMDKDDAGYRIVVNKIATGAAHEQSDDQYFKTADELYDTLRPLFSGQWDFDSLFRRMCRPTVEIAGRADASFETGRMFMPEYRMRPEERERYGDRRTMFLRLLDDGLDRKVPEPERERYRERLDEEVYIIESTDNVDYFLVQWDMVREAHRRGIATGIGRGSAGGSLVSYLLGITSIDPLKYDLIFSRFLVPERCGLSWKDELTVLAPDITLGKGERYVEMESEGKTYRLCTDARMRVIRNGEERTIYADELMCGDEILFDRRDCLWNLKELETHESDLRTPPSL
;
A
#
# COMPACT_ATOMS: atom_id res chain seq x y z
N MET A 1 8.47 9.79 -36.32
CA MET A 1 8.14 8.87 -35.22
C MET A 1 9.26 8.76 -34.20
N ILE A 2 10.37 8.06 -34.43
CA ILE A 2 11.44 7.95 -33.41
C ILE A 2 12.05 9.31 -33.06
N GLN A 3 12.13 10.24 -34.01
CA GLN A 3 12.62 11.59 -33.73
C GLN A 3 11.68 12.40 -32.82
N GLU A 4 10.39 12.14 -32.88
CA GLU A 4 9.42 12.75 -31.96
C GLU A 4 9.59 12.18 -30.55
N LEU A 5 9.82 10.84 -30.43
CA LEU A 5 10.16 10.21 -29.16
C LEU A 5 11.47 10.78 -28.61
N PHE A 6 12.52 10.91 -29.42
CA PHE A 6 13.78 11.50 -28.97
C PHE A 6 13.58 12.95 -28.51
N SER A 7 12.84 13.75 -29.29
CA SER A 7 12.52 15.13 -28.91
C SER A 7 11.75 15.20 -27.60
N TRP A 8 10.85 14.25 -27.38
CA TRP A 8 10.12 14.17 -26.13
C TRP A 8 11.03 13.72 -24.96
N LEU A 9 11.85 12.67 -25.13
CA LEU A 9 12.82 12.21 -24.12
C LEU A 9 13.80 13.35 -23.75
N ASP A 10 14.28 14.11 -24.75
CA ASP A 10 15.14 15.26 -24.54
C ASP A 10 14.43 16.39 -23.76
N ALA A 11 13.17 16.66 -24.09
CA ALA A 11 12.35 17.64 -23.39
C ALA A 11 12.13 17.25 -21.92
N GLN A 12 11.96 15.95 -21.65
CA GLN A 12 11.85 15.40 -20.29
C GLN A 12 13.20 15.18 -19.61
N ARG A 13 14.33 15.48 -20.31
CA ARG A 13 15.69 15.26 -19.82
C ARG A 13 16.00 13.82 -19.45
N ILE A 14 15.35 12.87 -20.10
CA ILE A 14 15.57 11.44 -19.93
C ILE A 14 16.83 11.07 -20.73
N THR A 15 17.80 10.47 -20.04
CA THR A 15 18.98 9.93 -20.71
C THR A 15 18.61 8.64 -21.41
N TYR A 16 18.90 8.54 -22.70
CA TYR A 16 18.65 7.32 -23.48
C TYR A 16 19.84 7.01 -24.39
N ILE A 17 19.92 5.77 -24.82
CA ILE A 17 20.94 5.29 -25.77
C ILE A 17 20.19 4.72 -26.97
N PRO A 18 20.28 5.35 -28.16
CA PRO A 18 19.73 4.74 -29.36
C PRO A 18 20.44 3.42 -29.65
N VAL A 19 19.66 2.34 -29.74
CA VAL A 19 20.18 0.99 -30.08
C VAL A 19 20.11 0.78 -31.58
N ASP A 20 18.96 1.16 -32.18
CA ASP A 20 18.74 1.20 -33.63
C ASP A 20 17.66 2.24 -33.96
N THR A 21 17.04 2.14 -35.15
CA THR A 21 16.00 3.08 -35.60
C THR A 21 14.66 2.92 -34.86
N GLU A 22 14.51 1.89 -34.06
CA GLU A 22 13.24 1.53 -33.41
C GLU A 22 13.40 1.26 -31.92
N VAL A 23 14.63 1.22 -31.39
CA VAL A 23 14.93 0.84 -30.03
C VAL A 23 15.81 1.86 -29.33
N VAL A 24 15.40 2.28 -28.16
CA VAL A 24 16.22 3.10 -27.25
C VAL A 24 16.39 2.38 -25.91
N ASP A 25 17.57 2.49 -25.35
CA ASP A 25 17.88 2.02 -24.00
C ASP A 25 17.86 3.19 -23.02
N ILE A 26 17.05 3.08 -21.96
CA ILE A 26 16.95 4.11 -20.92
C ILE A 26 17.67 3.56 -19.69
N PRO A 27 18.86 4.06 -19.35
CA PRO A 27 19.63 3.57 -18.22
C PRO A 27 18.86 3.61 -16.91
N GLY A 28 18.81 2.46 -16.22
CA GLY A 28 18.08 2.30 -14.96
C GLY A 28 16.58 2.02 -15.11
N PHE A 29 16.06 2.01 -16.35
CA PHE A 29 14.66 1.72 -16.62
C PHE A 29 14.46 0.52 -17.56
N GLY A 30 15.26 0.41 -18.63
CA GLY A 30 15.20 -0.67 -19.60
C GLY A 30 15.04 -0.19 -21.03
N ARG A 31 14.70 -1.10 -21.93
CA ARG A 31 14.57 -0.81 -23.36
C ARG A 31 13.17 -0.38 -23.74
N LEU A 32 13.09 0.73 -24.45
CA LEU A 32 11.88 1.22 -25.10
C LEU A 32 11.96 0.85 -26.58
N PHE A 33 10.98 0.09 -27.05
CA PHE A 33 10.82 -0.26 -28.45
C PHE A 33 9.79 0.68 -29.07
N THR A 34 10.14 1.33 -30.18
CA THR A 34 9.21 2.15 -30.93
C THR A 34 8.81 1.43 -32.21
N ALA A 35 7.53 1.26 -32.44
CA ALA A 35 6.99 0.69 -33.65
C ALA A 35 5.83 1.52 -34.16
N ASP A 36 5.76 1.70 -35.49
CA ASP A 36 4.53 2.18 -36.14
C ASP A 36 3.53 1.05 -36.13
N LEU A 37 2.46 1.22 -35.37
CA LEU A 37 1.45 0.18 -35.19
C LEU A 37 0.47 0.06 -36.35
N SER A 38 0.50 0.98 -37.30
CA SER A 38 -0.29 0.93 -38.52
C SER A 38 0.24 -0.14 -39.49
N GLY A 39 0.33 -1.40 -39.08
CA GLY A 39 0.76 -2.49 -39.95
C GLY A 39 1.71 -3.50 -39.31
N VAL A 40 1.91 -3.42 -38.02
CA VAL A 40 2.82 -4.36 -37.29
C VAL A 40 2.06 -5.62 -36.89
N GLU A 41 2.48 -6.76 -37.44
CA GLU A 41 1.97 -8.08 -37.12
C GLU A 41 2.75 -8.76 -35.96
N SER A 42 3.82 -8.16 -35.48
CA SER A 42 4.72 -8.79 -34.52
C SER A 42 4.67 -8.10 -33.16
N ILE A 43 4.76 -8.94 -32.13
CA ILE A 43 4.76 -8.52 -30.73
C ILE A 43 6.17 -8.58 -30.21
N PHE A 44 6.61 -7.49 -29.61
CA PHE A 44 7.88 -7.47 -28.91
C PHE A 44 7.65 -7.83 -27.45
N ARG A 45 8.30 -8.87 -26.96
CA ARG A 45 8.39 -9.22 -25.54
C ARG A 45 9.78 -8.90 -25.05
N GLY A 46 9.87 -8.07 -24.03
CA GLY A 46 11.09 -7.83 -23.30
C GLY A 46 11.18 -8.74 -22.08
N ASP A 47 12.39 -9.03 -21.62
CA ASP A 47 12.63 -9.73 -20.37
C ASP A 47 12.67 -8.75 -19.22
N GLY A 48 11.92 -9.02 -18.15
CA GLY A 48 11.96 -8.26 -16.92
C GLY A 48 11.48 -6.81 -17.07
N ASP A 49 12.24 -5.87 -16.52
CA ASP A 49 11.87 -4.45 -16.40
C ASP A 49 12.00 -3.63 -17.69
N LYS A 50 11.94 -4.25 -18.85
CA LYS A 50 12.06 -3.57 -20.14
C LYS A 50 10.72 -3.08 -20.63
N LEU A 51 10.71 -1.88 -21.20
CA LEU A 51 9.55 -1.34 -21.90
C LEU A 51 9.32 -2.07 -23.20
N VAL A 52 8.11 -2.51 -23.42
CA VAL A 52 7.72 -3.30 -24.60
C VAL A 52 6.43 -2.74 -25.19
N PHE A 53 6.38 -2.58 -26.50
CA PHE A 53 5.12 -2.43 -27.20
C PHE A 53 4.42 -3.78 -27.21
N ASN A 54 3.22 -3.84 -26.66
CA ASN A 54 2.41 -5.05 -26.66
C ASN A 54 1.09 -4.81 -27.42
N LEU A 55 1.00 -5.42 -28.59
CA LEU A 55 -0.15 -5.31 -29.49
C LEU A 55 -1.27 -6.30 -29.19
N MET A 56 -1.06 -7.26 -28.28
CA MET A 56 -1.94 -8.43 -28.16
C MET A 56 -3.16 -8.26 -27.26
N GLU A 57 -3.17 -7.34 -26.31
CA GLU A 57 -4.28 -7.28 -25.36
C GLU A 57 -5.48 -6.42 -25.81
N SER A 58 -5.29 -5.61 -26.84
CA SER A 58 -6.39 -4.85 -27.45
C SER A 58 -6.08 -4.53 -28.92
N PRO A 59 -6.07 -5.54 -29.82
CA PRO A 59 -5.71 -5.34 -31.22
C PRO A 59 -6.59 -4.30 -31.93
N ASP A 60 -7.87 -4.26 -31.60
CA ASP A 60 -8.85 -3.38 -32.26
C ASP A 60 -8.68 -1.90 -31.88
N MET A 61 -8.22 -1.60 -30.68
CA MET A 61 -7.91 -0.23 -30.25
C MET A 61 -6.59 0.30 -30.80
N LEU A 62 -5.68 -0.58 -31.19
CA LEU A 62 -4.33 -0.24 -31.63
C LEU A 62 -4.23 -0.01 -33.15
N MET A 63 -5.20 -0.50 -33.89
CA MET A 63 -5.19 -0.49 -35.37
C MET A 63 -5.76 0.79 -35.98
N GLU A 64 -6.44 1.62 -35.24
CA GLU A 64 -6.93 2.89 -35.73
C GLU A 64 -5.88 3.99 -35.58
N GLU A 65 -5.32 4.44 -36.73
CA GLU A 65 -4.62 5.72 -36.88
C GLU A 65 -3.16 5.85 -36.43
N GLY A 66 -2.31 4.82 -36.53
CA GLY A 66 -0.85 4.98 -36.28
C GLY A 66 -0.51 5.43 -34.83
N ILE A 67 -1.16 4.82 -33.88
CA ILE A 67 -0.98 5.09 -32.44
C ILE A 67 0.26 4.37 -31.93
N PHE A 68 1.07 5.07 -31.14
CA PHE A 68 2.13 4.47 -30.37
C PHE A 68 1.65 4.16 -28.96
N HIS A 69 1.71 2.89 -28.58
CA HIS A 69 1.44 2.46 -27.24
C HIS A 69 2.71 1.86 -26.62
N VAL A 70 3.11 2.41 -25.51
CA VAL A 70 4.19 1.85 -24.68
C VAL A 70 3.57 1.02 -23.59
N ALA A 71 3.91 -0.25 -23.54
CA ALA A 71 3.53 -1.15 -22.46
C ALA A 71 4.72 -1.41 -21.54
N PHE A 72 4.51 -1.39 -20.25
CA PHE A 72 5.54 -1.77 -19.29
C PHE A 72 4.92 -2.45 -18.08
N PRO A 73 5.66 -3.38 -17.48
CA PRO A 73 5.22 -4.06 -16.28
C PRO A 73 5.32 -3.12 -15.09
N PHE A 74 4.23 -3.03 -14.34
CA PHE A 74 4.23 -2.41 -13.04
C PHE A 74 3.58 -3.37 -12.03
N GLY A 75 4.38 -3.96 -11.16
CA GLY A 75 3.92 -5.03 -10.31
C GLY A 75 3.47 -6.26 -11.14
N ARG A 76 2.16 -6.58 -11.08
CA ARG A 76 1.55 -7.67 -11.87
C ARG A 76 0.79 -7.19 -13.09
N ASN A 77 0.74 -5.88 -13.33
CA ASN A 77 -0.06 -5.27 -14.38
C ASN A 77 0.82 -4.69 -15.48
N TRP A 78 0.29 -4.63 -16.68
CA TRP A 78 0.88 -3.93 -17.80
C TRP A 78 0.10 -2.65 -18.03
N TYR A 79 0.82 -1.54 -18.25
CA TYR A 79 0.23 -0.25 -18.54
C TYR A 79 0.57 0.17 -19.95
N TYR A 80 -0.42 0.73 -20.64
CA TYR A 80 -0.32 1.16 -22.01
C TYR A 80 -0.51 2.67 -22.11
N TYR A 81 0.29 3.30 -22.94
CA TYR A 81 0.22 4.73 -23.15
C TYR A 81 0.22 5.08 -24.64
N ASP A 82 -0.69 5.99 -25.03
CA ASP A 82 -0.77 6.57 -26.37
C ASP A 82 0.24 7.73 -26.49
N LEU A 83 1.04 7.73 -27.53
CA LEU A 83 2.09 8.72 -27.78
C LEU A 83 1.65 9.88 -28.69
N ARG A 84 0.43 9.91 -29.18
CA ARG A 84 0.00 10.91 -30.17
C ARG A 84 -0.41 12.25 -29.63
N GLU A 85 -0.97 12.29 -28.45
CA GLU A 85 -1.40 13.55 -27.85
C GLU A 85 -0.39 14.03 -26.84
N GLU A 86 -0.44 15.25 -26.38
CA GLU A 86 0.40 15.84 -25.29
C GLU A 86 0.69 14.85 -24.15
N PHE A 87 1.36 13.78 -24.52
CA PHE A 87 1.26 12.55 -23.84
C PHE A 87 2.10 12.54 -22.62
N ARG A 88 1.48 12.30 -21.56
CA ARG A 88 2.06 12.20 -20.25
C ARG A 88 2.38 10.75 -19.96
N PHE A 89 3.58 10.35 -20.29
CA PHE A 89 4.09 9.09 -19.77
C PHE A 89 4.24 9.18 -18.25
N ASN A 90 3.16 9.04 -17.52
CA ASN A 90 3.20 9.18 -16.07
C ASN A 90 4.26 8.27 -15.44
N LEU A 91 4.59 7.17 -16.10
CA LEU A 91 5.60 6.23 -15.64
C LEU A 91 7.02 6.53 -16.16
N LEU A 92 7.16 7.29 -17.24
CA LEU A 92 8.44 7.86 -17.68
C LEU A 92 8.72 9.22 -17.02
N LYS A 93 7.73 9.81 -16.33
CA LYS A 93 7.98 10.93 -15.44
C LYS A 93 9.00 10.51 -14.40
N TYR A 94 9.90 11.39 -14.09
CA TYR A 94 10.89 11.23 -13.01
C TYR A 94 11.96 10.14 -13.26
N ILE A 95 12.20 9.73 -14.51
CA ILE A 95 13.30 8.82 -14.87
C ILE A 95 14.54 9.59 -15.30
N GLY A 96 14.36 10.73 -15.96
CA GLY A 96 15.46 11.59 -16.40
C GLY A 96 16.17 12.27 -15.22
N ARG A 97 17.09 13.17 -15.53
CA ARG A 97 17.78 13.97 -14.50
C ARG A 97 16.96 15.22 -14.19
N PRO A 98 16.70 15.51 -12.92
CA PRO A 98 16.05 16.75 -12.54
C PRO A 98 16.92 17.96 -12.93
N LYS A 99 16.29 19.12 -13.05
CA LYS A 99 17.03 20.36 -13.17
C LYS A 99 17.90 20.53 -11.92
N PRO A 100 19.22 20.80 -12.07
CA PRO A 100 20.06 21.06 -10.90
C PRO A 100 19.48 22.22 -10.08
N PRO A 101 19.45 22.12 -8.75
CA PRO A 101 18.97 23.21 -7.91
C PRO A 101 19.86 24.43 -8.07
N VAL A 102 19.25 25.61 -8.10
CA VAL A 102 19.94 26.91 -8.08
C VAL A 102 20.30 27.28 -6.65
N HIS A 103 19.36 27.02 -5.73
CA HIS A 103 19.55 27.22 -4.31
C HIS A 103 19.72 25.85 -3.64
N ASP A 104 20.94 25.55 -3.23
CA ASP A 104 21.23 24.30 -2.50
C ASP A 104 20.80 24.44 -1.03
N VAL A 105 19.49 24.34 -0.81
CA VAL A 105 18.88 24.39 0.53
C VAL A 105 18.24 23.03 0.83
N PRO A 106 18.75 22.28 1.82
CA PRO A 106 18.12 21.05 2.25
C PRO A 106 16.68 21.29 2.70
N PHE A 107 15.77 20.53 2.14
CA PHE A 107 14.33 20.64 2.37
C PHE A 107 13.65 19.29 2.25
N VAL A 108 12.64 19.02 3.09
CA VAL A 108 11.77 17.85 3.01
C VAL A 108 10.32 18.33 2.93
N ASN A 109 9.60 17.91 1.89
CA ASN A 109 8.19 18.27 1.79
C ASN A 109 7.36 17.43 2.77
N LEU A 110 6.66 18.11 3.68
CA LEU A 110 5.82 17.53 4.74
C LEU A 110 4.32 17.82 4.54
N GLY A 111 3.96 18.69 3.58
CA GLY A 111 2.60 19.20 3.39
C GLY A 111 1.79 18.45 2.31
N ILE A 112 2.06 17.17 2.07
CA ILE A 112 1.44 16.46 0.96
C ILE A 112 0.13 15.83 1.38
N HIS A 113 -0.91 16.13 0.60
CA HIS A 113 -2.23 15.54 0.69
C HIS A 113 -2.37 14.47 -0.40
N THR A 114 -2.71 13.25 -0.01
CA THR A 114 -2.79 12.11 -0.92
C THR A 114 -4.19 11.88 -1.46
N SER A 115 -4.30 11.02 -2.46
CA SER A 115 -5.60 10.56 -3.00
C SER A 115 -6.50 9.86 -1.97
N TYR A 116 -5.96 9.52 -0.80
CA TYR A 116 -6.74 9.01 0.34
C TYR A 116 -7.50 10.12 1.10
N GLU A 117 -7.16 11.38 0.87
CA GLU A 117 -8.03 12.51 1.18
C GLU A 117 -9.08 12.63 0.06
N LEU A 118 -10.08 11.75 0.15
CA LEU A 118 -11.04 11.49 -0.91
C LEU A 118 -11.68 12.76 -1.47
N LEU A 119 -11.73 12.84 -2.78
CA LEU A 119 -12.32 13.95 -3.54
C LEU A 119 -11.67 15.33 -3.29
N ASN A 120 -10.47 15.37 -2.73
CA ASN A 120 -9.74 16.62 -2.51
C ASN A 120 -8.32 16.62 -3.11
N ALA A 121 -7.59 15.51 -3.04
CA ALA A 121 -6.23 15.42 -3.56
C ALA A 121 -6.07 14.28 -4.58
N CYS A 122 -5.03 14.37 -5.40
CA CYS A 122 -4.76 13.44 -6.51
C CYS A 122 -3.35 12.80 -6.43
N CYS A 123 -2.58 13.04 -5.35
CA CYS A 123 -1.25 12.43 -5.18
C CYS A 123 -1.37 10.97 -4.76
N SER A 124 -0.86 10.04 -5.55
CA SER A 124 -0.68 8.67 -5.07
C SER A 124 0.61 8.57 -4.21
N PRO A 125 0.65 7.74 -3.16
CA PRO A 125 1.89 7.52 -2.40
C PRO A 125 3.05 7.04 -3.26
N GLU A 126 2.76 6.31 -4.31
CA GLU A 126 3.72 5.81 -5.28
C GLU A 126 4.35 6.92 -6.11
N ASP A 127 3.54 7.75 -6.80
CA ASP A 127 4.05 8.88 -7.59
C ASP A 127 4.79 9.87 -6.72
N LEU A 128 4.32 10.08 -5.49
CA LEU A 128 4.98 10.87 -4.48
C LEU A 128 6.40 10.38 -4.21
N CYS A 129 6.56 9.09 -3.91
CA CYS A 129 7.87 8.51 -3.63
C CYS A 129 8.79 8.56 -4.86
N ARG A 130 8.25 8.33 -6.05
CA ARG A 130 9.01 8.41 -7.31
C ARG A 130 9.53 9.83 -7.56
N LYS A 131 8.66 10.84 -7.48
CA LYS A 131 9.06 12.24 -7.68
C LYS A 131 10.05 12.70 -6.62
N ALA A 132 9.79 12.40 -5.35
CA ALA A 132 10.69 12.74 -4.26
C ALA A 132 12.09 12.12 -4.46
N LYS A 133 12.15 10.83 -4.82
CA LYS A 133 13.41 10.15 -5.13
C LYS A 133 14.12 10.78 -6.31
N TRP A 134 13.41 11.08 -7.39
CA TRP A 134 13.96 11.72 -8.58
C TRP A 134 14.55 13.10 -8.27
N LEU A 135 13.91 13.89 -7.40
CA LEU A 135 14.41 15.19 -6.94
C LEU A 135 15.57 15.08 -5.95
N GLY A 136 15.94 13.86 -5.53
CA GLY A 136 17.03 13.64 -4.58
C GLY A 136 16.66 13.82 -3.11
N HIS A 137 15.36 13.86 -2.79
CA HIS A 137 14.92 13.86 -1.39
C HIS A 137 15.33 12.56 -0.69
N THR A 138 15.61 12.65 0.60
CA THR A 138 15.91 11.49 1.47
C THR A 138 14.71 11.05 2.29
N ALA A 139 13.70 11.91 2.37
CA ALA A 139 12.49 11.68 3.14
C ALA A 139 11.31 12.40 2.50
N VAL A 140 10.10 11.97 2.85
CA VAL A 140 8.84 12.57 2.42
C VAL A 140 7.78 12.38 3.49
N GLY A 141 6.92 13.40 3.68
CA GLY A 141 5.83 13.36 4.65
C GLY A 141 4.49 13.61 4.01
N ILE A 142 3.47 12.93 4.50
CA ILE A 142 2.06 13.20 4.15
C ILE A 142 1.36 13.91 5.29
N CYS A 143 0.28 14.62 4.97
CA CYS A 143 -0.47 15.40 5.94
C CYS A 143 -1.96 15.48 5.56
N ASP A 144 -2.55 14.32 5.27
CA ASP A 144 -3.95 14.20 4.88
C ASP A 144 -4.89 14.76 5.94
N ARG A 145 -5.94 15.42 5.50
CA ARG A 145 -6.93 16.01 6.40
C ARG A 145 -7.93 14.96 6.86
N ASN A 146 -8.04 14.83 8.17
CA ASN A 146 -9.00 13.96 8.84
C ASN A 146 -8.89 12.47 8.45
N THR A 147 -7.77 12.03 7.89
CA THR A 147 -7.54 10.63 7.55
C THR A 147 -6.07 10.22 7.70
N MET A 148 -5.83 8.99 8.08
CA MET A 148 -4.51 8.33 8.09
C MET A 148 -4.49 7.11 7.15
N ALA A 149 -5.43 7.01 6.23
CA ALA A 149 -5.58 5.82 5.40
C ALA A 149 -4.40 5.57 4.45
N ALA A 150 -3.64 6.62 4.08
CA ALA A 150 -2.45 6.50 3.23
C ALA A 150 -1.18 6.03 3.95
N THR A 151 -1.14 6.09 5.29
CA THR A 151 0.12 5.95 6.05
C THR A 151 0.84 4.62 5.83
N LEU A 152 0.11 3.50 5.84
CA LEU A 152 0.72 2.18 5.62
C LEU A 152 1.22 2.02 4.18
N ASN A 153 0.50 2.54 3.20
CA ASN A 153 0.92 2.51 1.81
C ASN A 153 2.17 3.40 1.60
N LEU A 154 2.19 4.59 2.20
CA LEU A 154 3.38 5.44 2.19
C LEU A 154 4.61 4.72 2.77
N GLN A 155 4.47 4.07 3.94
CA GLN A 155 5.57 3.31 4.54
C GLN A 155 6.11 2.26 3.57
N LYS A 156 5.24 1.53 2.90
CA LYS A 156 5.60 0.50 1.91
C LYS A 156 6.33 1.10 0.71
N GLU A 157 5.79 2.17 0.12
CA GLU A 157 6.38 2.79 -1.07
C GLU A 157 7.71 3.50 -0.75
N CYS A 158 7.83 4.09 0.44
CA CYS A 158 9.11 4.63 0.92
C CYS A 158 10.17 3.54 1.09
N ALA A 159 9.79 2.38 1.64
CA ALA A 159 10.70 1.24 1.76
C ALA A 159 11.17 0.73 0.38
N ASN A 160 10.26 0.66 -0.60
CA ASN A 160 10.58 0.26 -1.98
C ASN A 160 11.54 1.23 -2.68
N THR A 161 11.45 2.52 -2.37
CA THR A 161 12.26 3.59 -3.00
C THR A 161 13.50 3.99 -2.21
N GLY A 162 13.65 3.48 -0.98
CA GLY A 162 14.73 3.85 -0.07
C GLY A 162 14.59 5.27 0.51
N LEU A 163 13.36 5.78 0.58
CA LEU A 163 13.02 7.04 1.25
C LEU A 163 12.60 6.79 2.69
N LYS A 164 12.77 7.79 3.54
CA LYS A 164 12.20 7.82 4.88
C LYS A 164 10.79 8.41 4.83
N HIS A 165 9.83 7.75 5.46
CA HIS A 165 8.45 8.23 5.57
C HIS A 165 8.24 9.03 6.84
N ILE A 166 7.37 10.04 6.77
CA ILE A 166 6.92 10.83 7.92
C ILE A 166 5.39 10.85 7.93
N PHE A 167 4.79 10.41 9.01
CA PHE A 167 3.34 10.40 9.18
C PHE A 167 2.86 11.70 9.77
N GLY A 168 1.99 12.38 9.05
CA GLY A 168 1.34 13.59 9.50
C GLY A 168 -0.19 13.51 9.37
N TYR A 169 -0.85 14.41 10.06
CA TYR A 169 -2.30 14.51 10.13
C TYR A 169 -2.73 15.97 10.22
N SER A 170 -3.57 16.42 9.30
CA SER A 170 -4.11 17.76 9.26
C SER A 170 -5.52 17.79 9.85
N LEU A 171 -5.78 18.72 10.76
CA LEU A 171 -7.04 18.78 11.48
C LEU A 171 -7.42 20.22 11.91
N THR A 172 -8.63 20.36 12.42
CA THR A 172 -9.09 21.55 13.12
C THR A 172 -9.22 21.25 14.62
N MET A 173 -8.56 22.03 15.45
CA MET A 173 -8.74 22.03 16.91
C MET A 173 -9.78 23.06 17.31
N MET A 174 -10.60 22.73 18.31
CA MET A 174 -11.51 23.66 18.98
C MET A 174 -10.95 24.05 20.33
N HIS A 175 -10.86 25.35 20.57
CA HIS A 175 -10.60 25.94 21.89
C HIS A 175 -11.69 26.96 22.17
N GLU A 176 -12.54 26.69 23.14
CA GLU A 176 -13.77 27.42 23.34
C GLU A 176 -14.63 27.41 22.05
N GLU A 177 -14.88 28.57 21.44
CA GLU A 177 -15.62 28.69 20.17
C GLU A 177 -14.69 28.94 18.96
N GLU A 178 -13.37 28.98 19.17
CA GLU A 178 -12.39 29.31 18.14
C GLU A 178 -11.88 28.04 17.43
N ARG A 179 -11.84 28.09 16.10
CA ARG A 179 -11.32 27.02 15.24
C ARG A 179 -9.86 27.29 14.87
N VAL A 180 -8.98 26.34 15.20
CA VAL A 180 -7.53 26.44 15.01
C VAL A 180 -7.06 25.33 14.10
N GLY A 181 -6.53 25.67 12.94
CA GLY A 181 -5.94 24.68 12.01
C GLY A 181 -4.59 24.19 12.53
N LEU A 182 -4.39 22.88 12.53
CA LEU A 182 -3.16 22.24 12.96
C LEU A 182 -2.70 21.17 11.96
N LYS A 183 -1.37 20.96 11.91
CA LYS A 183 -0.75 19.76 11.35
C LYS A 183 0.07 19.10 12.45
N ILE A 184 -0.03 17.79 12.58
CA ILE A 184 0.65 17.03 13.64
C ILE A 184 1.44 15.90 12.97
N TYR A 185 2.73 15.79 13.31
CA TYR A 185 3.62 14.78 12.76
C TYR A 185 4.15 13.88 13.87
N ALA A 186 4.07 12.56 13.68
CA ALA A 186 4.64 11.59 14.59
C ALA A 186 6.15 11.49 14.41
N LEU A 187 6.91 11.55 15.51
CA LEU A 187 8.35 11.32 15.51
C LEU A 187 8.72 9.87 15.85
N ASP A 188 7.93 9.23 16.68
CA ASP A 188 8.14 7.87 17.15
C ASP A 188 6.82 7.08 17.22
N ASN A 189 6.88 5.85 17.68
CA ASN A 189 5.70 5.00 17.78
C ASN A 189 4.71 5.48 18.88
N GLU A 190 5.15 6.21 19.91
CA GLU A 190 4.23 6.86 20.84
C GLU A 190 3.43 7.94 20.11
N GLY A 191 4.11 8.79 19.33
CA GLY A 191 3.49 9.79 18.48
C GLY A 191 2.53 9.18 17.46
N LEU A 192 2.90 8.07 16.81
CA LEU A 192 2.02 7.35 15.89
C LEU A 192 0.74 6.86 16.59
N HIS A 193 0.86 6.25 17.78
CA HIS A 193 -0.30 5.84 18.56
C HIS A 193 -1.16 7.04 18.97
N ASN A 194 -0.54 8.17 19.28
CA ASN A 194 -1.26 9.39 19.61
C ASN A 194 -1.97 10.00 18.37
N LEU A 195 -1.37 9.95 17.17
CA LEU A 195 -2.07 10.32 15.93
C LEU A 195 -3.31 9.45 15.69
N LEU A 196 -3.22 8.14 15.92
CA LEU A 196 -4.38 7.24 15.80
C LEU A 196 -5.49 7.56 16.81
N ARG A 197 -5.12 7.96 18.04
CA ARG A 197 -6.07 8.44 19.06
C ARG A 197 -6.70 9.77 18.67
N ILE A 198 -5.90 10.69 18.12
CA ILE A 198 -6.38 11.97 17.58
C ILE A 198 -7.37 11.71 16.44
N GLN A 199 -7.04 10.85 15.48
CA GLN A 199 -7.95 10.51 14.39
C GLN A 199 -9.27 9.94 14.92
N ARG A 200 -9.23 9.05 15.89
CA ARG A 200 -10.44 8.54 16.54
C ARG A 200 -11.25 9.66 17.19
N ALA A 201 -10.58 10.52 17.97
CA ALA A 201 -11.24 11.64 18.64
C ALA A 201 -11.92 12.60 17.66
N VAL A 202 -11.29 12.82 16.48
CA VAL A 202 -11.82 13.70 15.43
C VAL A 202 -12.95 13.02 14.63
N MET A 203 -12.76 11.77 14.22
CA MET A 203 -13.64 11.13 13.22
C MET A 203 -14.72 10.24 13.82
N VAL A 204 -14.59 9.84 15.08
CA VAL A 204 -15.53 8.92 15.75
C VAL A 204 -16.20 9.58 16.95
N ASP A 205 -15.42 10.27 17.78
CA ASP A 205 -15.91 10.79 19.06
C ASP A 205 -16.43 12.25 18.95
N SER A 206 -16.14 12.95 17.83
CA SER A 206 -16.56 14.33 17.57
C SER A 206 -17.65 14.37 16.48
N GLU A 207 -18.70 15.19 16.70
CA GLU A 207 -19.79 15.35 15.72
C GLU A 207 -19.41 16.30 14.56
N ASP A 208 -18.48 17.24 14.78
CA ASP A 208 -18.08 18.27 13.82
C ASP A 208 -16.66 18.08 13.25
N ASN A 209 -16.09 16.87 13.44
CA ASN A 209 -14.75 16.49 13.00
C ASN A 209 -13.65 17.44 13.52
N THR A 210 -13.72 17.81 14.78
CA THR A 210 -12.72 18.65 15.44
C THR A 210 -12.09 17.96 16.65
N LEU A 211 -10.87 18.37 17.00
CA LEU A 211 -10.16 17.93 18.20
C LEU A 211 -10.31 19.01 19.28
N ARG A 212 -10.67 18.65 20.50
CA ARG A 212 -10.68 19.61 21.61
C ARG A 212 -9.26 19.92 22.07
N TYR A 213 -9.02 21.15 22.51
CA TYR A 213 -7.72 21.59 23.02
C TYR A 213 -7.16 20.66 24.12
N GLU A 214 -8.01 20.21 25.06
CA GLU A 214 -7.61 19.29 26.12
C GLU A 214 -7.16 17.93 25.59
N GLN A 215 -7.79 17.43 24.54
CA GLN A 215 -7.40 16.19 23.87
C GLN A 215 -6.04 16.34 23.17
N LEU A 216 -5.77 17.51 22.55
CA LEU A 216 -4.45 17.78 21.99
C LEU A 216 -3.37 17.70 23.08
N LEU A 217 -3.60 18.30 24.26
CA LEU A 217 -2.65 18.21 25.37
C LEU A 217 -2.41 16.79 25.87
N MET A 218 -3.41 15.92 25.76
CA MET A 218 -3.29 14.51 26.14
C MET A 218 -2.49 13.66 25.12
N TYR A 219 -2.53 14.05 23.84
CA TYR A 219 -2.00 13.23 22.75
C TYR A 219 -0.83 13.91 21.99
N ALA A 220 -0.24 14.97 22.55
CA ALA A 220 0.87 15.69 21.90
C ALA A 220 2.25 15.00 22.07
N ALA A 221 2.41 14.07 23.02
CA ALA A 221 3.68 13.38 23.26
C ALA A 221 4.11 12.57 22.03
N GLY A 222 5.42 12.57 21.74
CA GLY A 222 5.98 11.95 20.53
C GLY A 222 5.63 12.66 19.23
N CYS A 223 4.98 13.83 19.29
CA CYS A 223 4.50 14.56 18.12
C CYS A 223 5.11 15.96 17.98
N VAL A 224 5.26 16.39 16.74
CA VAL A 224 5.47 17.80 16.37
C VAL A 224 4.11 18.42 16.04
N VAL A 225 3.82 19.58 16.61
CA VAL A 225 2.60 20.35 16.36
C VAL A 225 2.93 21.58 15.53
N VAL A 226 2.24 21.76 14.42
CA VAL A 226 2.42 22.90 13.52
C VAL A 226 1.09 23.65 13.43
N PHE A 227 1.12 24.92 13.79
CA PHE A 227 -0.02 25.82 13.62
C PHE A 227 -0.17 26.22 12.15
N ALA A 228 -1.34 26.00 11.56
CA ALA A 228 -1.64 26.45 10.21
C ALA A 228 -1.62 27.99 10.12
N ILE A 229 -1.45 28.52 8.93
CA ILE A 229 -1.21 29.95 8.68
C ILE A 229 -2.23 30.85 9.41
N ARG A 230 -3.52 30.59 9.27
CA ARG A 230 -4.58 31.42 9.89
C ARG A 230 -4.65 31.31 11.42
N SER A 231 -3.98 30.32 12.00
CA SER A 231 -3.96 30.09 13.45
C SER A 231 -3.10 31.10 14.20
N VAL A 232 -2.39 31.99 13.51
CA VAL A 232 -1.53 33.02 14.11
C VAL A 232 -2.31 33.93 15.06
N TYR A 233 -3.55 34.30 14.74
CA TYR A 233 -4.36 35.18 15.59
C TYR A 233 -4.70 34.51 16.92
N TRP A 234 -5.06 33.22 16.88
CA TRP A 234 -5.28 32.45 18.09
C TRP A 234 -3.99 32.32 18.92
N MET A 235 -2.85 32.04 18.26
CA MET A 235 -1.55 31.93 18.92
C MET A 235 -1.19 33.22 19.67
N ALA A 236 -1.41 34.37 19.04
CA ALA A 236 -1.15 35.70 19.62
C ALA A 236 -2.09 36.00 20.79
N GLY A 237 -3.36 35.59 20.69
CA GLY A 237 -4.36 35.76 21.76
C GLY A 237 -4.17 34.80 22.94
N HIS A 238 -3.55 33.66 22.73
CA HIS A 238 -3.48 32.54 23.72
C HIS A 238 -2.05 32.06 24.02
N PRO A 239 -1.09 32.93 24.39
CA PRO A 239 0.32 32.54 24.58
C PRO A 239 0.52 31.52 25.69
N LYS A 240 -0.37 31.48 26.70
CA LYS A 240 -0.32 30.48 27.77
C LYS A 240 -0.67 29.08 27.27
N GLN A 241 -1.65 29.00 26.39
CA GLN A 241 -2.10 27.76 25.77
C GLN A 241 -1.03 27.22 24.81
N VAL A 242 -0.43 28.06 23.98
CA VAL A 242 0.72 27.71 23.14
C VAL A 242 1.89 27.15 23.99
N LYS A 243 2.18 27.81 25.13
CA LYS A 243 3.22 27.32 26.05
C LYS A 243 2.89 25.95 26.65
N ARG A 244 1.60 25.66 26.89
CA ARG A 244 1.19 24.32 27.38
C ARG A 244 1.34 23.26 26.31
N ILE A 245 0.96 23.55 25.06
CA ILE A 245 1.17 22.63 23.91
C ILE A 245 2.67 22.33 23.78
N ARG A 246 3.52 23.38 23.80
CA ARG A 246 4.99 23.24 23.70
C ARG A 246 5.61 22.37 24.80
N LYS A 247 4.99 22.29 25.97
CA LYS A 247 5.46 21.43 27.07
C LYS A 247 5.10 19.94 26.85
N GLY A 248 4.04 19.68 26.10
CA GLY A 248 3.57 18.31 25.85
C GLY A 248 4.05 17.74 24.51
N ALA A 249 4.35 18.60 23.55
CA ALA A 249 4.82 18.21 22.22
C ALA A 249 6.36 18.23 22.15
N GLU A 250 6.92 17.48 21.22
CA GLU A 250 8.35 17.41 20.93
C GLU A 250 8.92 18.70 20.31
N ALA A 251 8.10 19.39 19.51
CA ALA A 251 8.36 20.71 18.98
C ALA A 251 7.04 21.37 18.53
N VAL A 252 7.09 22.71 18.44
CA VAL A 252 5.94 23.49 17.98
C VAL A 252 6.43 24.52 16.96
N TYR A 253 5.79 24.53 15.78
CA TYR A 253 6.13 25.41 14.67
C TYR A 253 4.91 26.15 14.15
N TYR A 254 5.15 27.18 13.34
CA TYR A 254 4.16 27.90 12.56
C TYR A 254 4.36 27.63 11.08
N GLN A 255 3.31 27.22 10.38
CA GLN A 255 3.36 26.91 8.95
C GLN A 255 3.56 28.18 8.12
N VAL A 256 4.54 28.13 7.24
CA VAL A 256 4.68 29.02 6.09
C VAL A 256 4.41 28.19 4.85
N ASP A 257 3.52 28.66 4.00
CA ASP A 257 3.17 28.01 2.75
C ASP A 257 3.38 28.98 1.59
N ALA A 258 3.92 28.49 0.48
CA ALA A 258 4.18 29.26 -0.73
C ALA A 258 3.15 28.99 -1.84
N ASN A 259 2.27 28.03 -1.64
CA ASN A 259 1.29 27.63 -2.64
C ASN A 259 0.06 28.52 -2.52
N GLU A 260 -0.31 29.27 -3.54
CA GLU A 260 -1.43 30.21 -3.65
C GLU A 260 -1.09 31.71 -3.57
N TYR A 261 0.20 32.09 -3.54
CA TYR A 261 0.59 33.51 -3.47
C TYR A 261 0.83 34.18 -4.83
N LYS A 262 0.20 33.72 -5.91
CA LYS A 262 0.20 34.46 -7.17
C LYS A 262 -0.73 35.67 -7.08
N ALA A 263 -0.26 36.80 -7.60
CA ALA A 263 -0.82 38.13 -7.37
C ALA A 263 -2.33 38.30 -7.67
N ASP A 264 -2.91 37.43 -8.47
CA ASP A 264 -4.31 37.45 -8.91
C ASP A 264 -5.19 36.37 -8.22
N ARG A 265 -4.58 35.45 -7.43
CA ARG A 265 -5.26 34.30 -6.82
C ARG A 265 -4.97 34.13 -5.33
N ILE A 266 -4.36 35.13 -4.70
CA ILE A 266 -3.98 35.05 -3.28
C ILE A 266 -5.23 35.00 -2.41
N ASP A 267 -5.31 33.99 -1.54
CA ASP A 267 -6.14 34.08 -0.35
C ASP A 267 -5.63 35.24 0.52
N ARG A 268 -6.32 36.36 0.44
CA ARG A 268 -5.95 37.60 1.17
C ARG A 268 -5.81 37.37 2.67
N GLU A 269 -6.64 36.52 3.24
CA GLU A 269 -6.60 36.21 4.68
C GLU A 269 -5.31 35.44 5.05
N GLN A 270 -4.85 34.54 4.21
CA GLN A 270 -3.58 33.85 4.46
C GLN A 270 -2.40 34.82 4.34
N LEU A 271 -2.38 35.68 3.32
CA LEU A 271 -1.34 36.68 3.16
C LEU A 271 -1.31 37.66 4.34
N GLU A 272 -2.48 38.12 4.81
CA GLU A 272 -2.56 38.97 5.99
C GLU A 272 -2.10 38.25 7.25
N ALA A 273 -2.43 36.99 7.43
CA ALA A 273 -1.94 36.18 8.53
C ALA A 273 -0.40 36.01 8.53
N LEU A 274 0.19 35.78 7.35
CA LEU A 274 1.65 35.73 7.22
C LEU A 274 2.29 37.08 7.53
N LYS A 275 1.76 38.18 6.98
CA LYS A 275 2.25 39.54 7.28
C LYS A 275 2.16 39.85 8.78
N TYR A 276 1.05 39.45 9.40
CA TYR A 276 0.88 39.59 10.84
C TYR A 276 1.93 38.79 11.61
N TYR A 277 2.16 37.53 11.22
CA TYR A 277 3.15 36.69 11.89
C TYR A 277 4.55 37.29 11.81
N PHE A 278 5.05 37.61 10.61
CA PHE A 278 6.39 38.14 10.43
C PHE A 278 6.58 39.54 11.01
N GLY A 279 5.49 40.32 11.13
CA GLY A 279 5.53 41.67 11.72
C GLY A 279 5.36 41.71 13.24
N ASN A 280 4.67 40.74 13.84
CA ASN A 280 4.29 40.80 15.27
C ASN A 280 4.80 39.64 16.13
N CYS A 281 5.19 38.53 15.51
CA CYS A 281 5.67 37.35 16.25
C CYS A 281 7.20 37.19 16.22
N TYR A 282 7.91 38.12 15.60
CA TYR A 282 9.37 38.18 15.53
C TYR A 282 9.92 39.28 16.45
N ASP A 283 10.93 38.95 17.21
CA ASP A 283 11.72 39.87 18.05
C ASP A 283 13.10 40.06 17.41
N ALA A 284 13.33 41.27 16.89
CA ALA A 284 14.57 41.63 16.21
C ALA A 284 15.76 41.74 17.17
N ASP A 285 15.53 42.06 18.45
CA ASP A 285 16.60 42.22 19.46
C ASP A 285 17.19 40.83 19.85
N THR A 286 16.37 39.81 19.84
CA THR A 286 16.78 38.43 20.18
C THR A 286 16.92 37.52 18.98
N ASP A 287 16.64 37.98 17.76
CA ASP A 287 16.54 37.20 16.53
C ASP A 287 15.71 35.92 16.73
N SER A 288 14.54 36.05 17.32
CA SER A 288 13.71 34.89 17.64
C SER A 288 12.25 35.10 17.29
N PHE A 289 11.57 34.00 16.95
CA PHE A 289 10.11 33.99 16.79
C PHE A 289 9.44 33.45 18.05
N THR A 290 8.24 33.95 18.33
CA THR A 290 7.39 33.41 19.39
C THR A 290 7.16 31.90 19.21
N VAL A 291 6.94 31.47 17.98
CA VAL A 291 6.93 30.08 17.51
C VAL A 291 7.72 30.06 16.22
N GLU A 292 8.73 29.22 16.08
CA GLU A 292 9.60 29.18 14.89
C GLU A 292 8.81 28.86 13.61
N PRO A 293 9.12 29.50 12.48
CA PRO A 293 8.48 29.21 11.19
C PRO A 293 9.02 27.91 10.60
N VAL A 294 8.16 27.19 9.91
CA VAL A 294 8.51 26.01 9.11
C VAL A 294 7.83 26.06 7.75
N LEU A 295 8.59 25.81 6.68
CA LEU A 295 8.07 25.78 5.33
C LEU A 295 7.39 24.44 5.06
N ILE A 296 6.05 24.45 5.03
CA ILE A 296 5.23 23.27 4.73
C ILE A 296 4.20 23.68 3.69
N PRO A 297 4.54 23.58 2.39
CA PRO A 297 3.60 23.87 1.31
C PRO A 297 2.55 22.78 1.21
N ASP A 298 1.27 23.17 1.20
CA ASP A 298 0.17 22.24 0.94
C ASP A 298 0.16 21.83 -0.53
N CYS A 299 0.30 20.53 -0.78
CA CYS A 299 0.41 19.94 -2.09
C CYS A 299 -0.71 18.90 -2.29
N TYR A 300 -1.51 19.07 -3.33
CA TYR A 300 -2.66 18.21 -3.62
C TYR A 300 -2.53 17.43 -4.93
N TYR A 301 -1.53 17.72 -5.74
CA TYR A 301 -1.20 17.02 -6.99
C TYR A 301 0.30 17.12 -7.27
N MET A 302 0.79 16.25 -8.13
CA MET A 302 2.25 16.08 -8.27
C MET A 302 2.90 17.14 -9.14
N ASP A 303 2.31 17.48 -10.28
CA ASP A 303 2.84 18.43 -11.24
C ASP A 303 1.84 19.54 -11.52
N LYS A 304 2.33 20.69 -11.97
CA LYS A 304 1.48 21.85 -12.25
C LYS A 304 0.35 21.53 -13.22
N ASP A 305 0.64 20.72 -14.22
CA ASP A 305 -0.31 20.29 -15.23
C ASP A 305 -1.43 19.37 -14.69
N ASP A 306 -1.22 18.76 -13.53
CA ASP A 306 -2.19 17.88 -12.89
C ASP A 306 -3.30 18.65 -12.15
N ALA A 307 -3.23 19.99 -12.10
CA ALA A 307 -4.23 20.85 -11.45
C ALA A 307 -5.66 20.59 -11.95
N GLY A 308 -5.81 20.26 -13.24
CA GLY A 308 -7.09 19.92 -13.85
C GLY A 308 -7.77 18.72 -13.21
N TYR A 309 -7.01 17.71 -12.79
CA TYR A 309 -7.57 16.51 -12.12
C TYR A 309 -8.21 16.87 -10.79
N ARG A 310 -7.57 17.75 -10.01
CA ARG A 310 -8.14 18.22 -8.75
C ARG A 310 -9.45 18.96 -8.94
N ILE A 311 -9.57 19.77 -9.99
CA ILE A 311 -10.83 20.45 -10.31
C ILE A 311 -11.95 19.42 -10.56
N VAL A 312 -11.65 18.32 -11.25
CA VAL A 312 -12.63 17.26 -11.53
C VAL A 312 -13.06 16.57 -10.23
N VAL A 313 -12.12 16.13 -9.38
CA VAL A 313 -12.48 15.42 -8.14
C VAL A 313 -13.25 16.33 -7.16
N ASN A 314 -12.90 17.61 -7.08
CA ASN A 314 -13.66 18.57 -6.27
C ASN A 314 -15.07 18.83 -6.84
N LYS A 315 -15.21 18.83 -8.16
CA LYS A 315 -16.53 18.92 -8.80
C LYS A 315 -17.42 17.73 -8.46
N ILE A 316 -16.82 16.53 -8.40
CA ILE A 316 -17.54 15.31 -7.97
C ILE A 316 -18.00 15.47 -6.51
N ALA A 317 -17.15 16.01 -5.63
CA ALA A 317 -17.45 16.18 -4.21
C ALA A 317 -18.58 17.17 -3.95
N THR A 318 -18.58 18.31 -4.66
CA THR A 318 -19.44 19.47 -4.32
C THR A 318 -20.56 19.74 -5.35
N GLY A 319 -20.54 19.05 -6.49
CA GLY A 319 -21.45 19.29 -7.61
C GLY A 319 -21.14 20.55 -8.42
N ALA A 320 -20.16 21.37 -7.99
CA ALA A 320 -19.74 22.58 -8.66
C ALA A 320 -18.22 22.59 -8.86
N ALA A 321 -17.77 23.07 -10.03
CA ALA A 321 -16.36 23.35 -10.23
C ALA A 321 -16.02 24.64 -9.49
N HIS A 322 -15.15 24.57 -8.50
CA HIS A 322 -14.55 25.74 -7.89
C HIS A 322 -13.29 26.11 -8.67
N GLU A 323 -13.08 27.40 -8.90
CA GLU A 323 -11.81 27.87 -9.41
C GLU A 323 -10.73 27.56 -8.37
N GLN A 324 -9.70 26.82 -8.77
CA GLN A 324 -8.62 26.43 -7.90
C GLN A 324 -7.29 26.93 -8.43
N SER A 325 -6.34 27.11 -7.51
CA SER A 325 -4.97 27.41 -7.86
C SER A 325 -4.31 26.28 -8.65
N ASP A 326 -3.59 26.63 -9.70
CA ASP A 326 -2.68 25.72 -10.42
C ASP A 326 -1.31 25.61 -9.74
N ASP A 327 -1.19 26.09 -8.50
CA ASP A 327 0.07 26.30 -7.80
C ASP A 327 0.29 25.38 -6.58
N GLN A 328 -0.65 24.47 -6.30
CA GLN A 328 -0.60 23.54 -5.17
C GLN A 328 -0.02 22.17 -5.57
N TYR A 329 1.05 22.18 -6.36
CA TYR A 329 1.76 20.97 -6.77
C TYR A 329 3.02 20.72 -5.93
N PHE A 330 3.61 19.54 -6.06
CA PHE A 330 4.86 19.20 -5.40
C PHE A 330 6.01 20.01 -6.01
N LYS A 331 6.35 21.13 -5.36
CA LYS A 331 7.40 22.06 -5.79
C LYS A 331 8.78 21.67 -5.29
N THR A 332 9.78 22.05 -6.06
CA THR A 332 11.19 22.05 -5.64
C THR A 332 11.47 23.20 -4.66
N ALA A 333 12.59 23.12 -3.94
CA ALA A 333 13.03 24.22 -3.07
C ALA A 333 13.22 25.54 -3.84
N ASP A 334 13.71 25.47 -5.08
CA ASP A 334 13.89 26.66 -5.94
C ASP A 334 12.55 27.31 -6.29
N GLU A 335 11.55 26.52 -6.69
CA GLU A 335 10.21 27.03 -7.00
C GLU A 335 9.54 27.67 -5.77
N LEU A 336 9.75 27.07 -4.58
CA LEU A 336 9.28 27.65 -3.32
C LEU A 336 10.01 28.95 -2.98
N TYR A 337 11.32 29.00 -3.21
CA TYR A 337 12.13 30.21 -3.03
C TYR A 337 11.64 31.35 -3.91
N ASP A 338 11.47 31.07 -5.22
CA ASP A 338 11.01 32.07 -6.19
C ASP A 338 9.58 32.56 -5.89
N THR A 339 8.70 31.68 -5.38
CA THR A 339 7.33 32.04 -5.00
C THR A 339 7.29 32.92 -3.75
N LEU A 340 8.10 32.62 -2.73
CA LEU A 340 8.10 33.36 -1.46
C LEU A 340 8.89 34.66 -1.49
N ARG A 341 9.99 34.71 -2.24
CA ARG A 341 10.89 35.88 -2.25
C ARG A 341 10.17 37.22 -2.45
N PRO A 342 9.22 37.38 -3.37
CA PRO A 342 8.52 38.66 -3.57
C PRO A 342 7.74 39.14 -2.34
N LEU A 343 7.33 38.23 -1.45
CA LEU A 343 6.56 38.55 -0.25
C LEU A 343 7.42 39.18 0.86
N PHE A 344 8.73 38.97 0.80
CA PHE A 344 9.70 39.38 1.83
C PHE A 344 10.66 40.48 1.36
N SER A 345 10.30 41.27 0.35
CA SER A 345 11.16 42.34 -0.17
C SER A 345 11.43 43.43 0.87
N GLY A 346 12.69 43.75 1.09
CA GLY A 346 13.19 44.98 1.74
C GLY A 346 13.48 44.92 3.24
N GLN A 347 12.92 43.98 4.02
CA GLN A 347 13.08 43.96 5.48
C GLN A 347 13.88 42.76 5.99
N TRP A 348 13.98 41.71 5.17
CA TRP A 348 14.59 40.42 5.53
C TRP A 348 15.76 40.09 4.62
N ASP A 349 16.85 39.53 5.19
CA ASP A 349 17.75 38.71 4.42
C ASP A 349 17.03 37.41 4.06
N PHE A 350 16.43 37.39 2.87
CA PHE A 350 15.55 36.31 2.46
C PHE A 350 16.27 34.96 2.36
N ASP A 351 17.55 34.95 1.97
CA ASP A 351 18.34 33.72 1.90
C ASP A 351 18.48 33.04 3.27
N SER A 352 18.79 33.84 4.29
CA SER A 352 18.87 33.37 5.67
C SER A 352 17.51 32.95 6.21
N LEU A 353 16.47 33.74 5.92
CA LEU A 353 15.10 33.41 6.34
C LEU A 353 14.58 32.11 5.70
N PHE A 354 14.82 31.94 4.39
CA PHE A 354 14.41 30.73 3.67
C PHE A 354 15.08 29.48 4.24
N ARG A 355 16.39 29.52 4.47
CA ARG A 355 17.14 28.45 5.15
C ARG A 355 16.59 28.16 6.55
N ARG A 356 16.24 29.22 7.30
CA ARG A 356 15.62 29.08 8.63
C ARG A 356 14.29 28.36 8.57
N MET A 357 13.44 28.66 7.58
CA MET A 357 12.14 27.99 7.40
C MET A 357 12.26 26.54 6.88
N CYS A 358 13.27 26.24 6.08
CA CYS A 358 13.51 24.88 5.57
C CYS A 358 14.11 23.94 6.61
N ARG A 359 15.00 24.44 7.48
CA ARG A 359 15.74 23.65 8.46
C ARG A 359 14.85 22.75 9.33
N PRO A 360 13.71 23.18 9.91
CA PRO A 360 12.87 22.32 10.72
C PRO A 360 12.31 21.11 9.96
N THR A 361 12.11 21.20 8.64
CA THR A 361 11.62 20.07 7.84
C THR A 361 12.62 18.92 7.83
N VAL A 362 13.90 19.24 7.74
CA VAL A 362 15.01 18.29 7.77
C VAL A 362 15.21 17.73 9.18
N GLU A 363 15.07 18.58 10.22
CA GLU A 363 15.15 18.17 11.63
C GLU A 363 14.03 17.19 11.98
N ILE A 364 12.79 17.47 11.56
CA ILE A 364 11.65 16.58 11.73
C ILE A 364 11.93 15.24 11.02
N ALA A 365 12.36 15.29 9.76
CA ALA A 365 12.68 14.09 9.00
C ALA A 365 13.83 13.28 9.63
N GLY A 366 14.84 13.94 10.15
CA GLY A 366 15.96 13.28 10.84
C GLY A 366 15.53 12.52 12.09
N ARG A 367 14.60 13.10 12.87
CA ARG A 367 14.09 12.53 14.13
C ARG A 367 12.99 11.51 13.93
N ALA A 368 12.18 11.61 12.85
CA ALA A 368 11.06 10.72 12.63
C ALA A 368 11.51 9.26 12.51
N ASP A 369 10.91 8.36 13.32
CA ASP A 369 11.21 6.93 13.37
C ASP A 369 9.93 6.09 13.59
N ALA A 370 8.78 6.73 13.47
CA ALA A 370 7.48 6.08 13.61
C ALA A 370 7.24 5.09 12.47
N SER A 371 6.81 3.87 12.78
CA SER A 371 6.51 2.86 11.77
C SER A 371 5.45 1.88 12.25
N PHE A 372 4.65 1.35 11.30
CA PHE A 372 3.78 0.22 11.57
C PHE A 372 4.57 -1.08 11.52
N GLU A 373 4.30 -1.97 12.46
CA GLU A 373 4.75 -3.35 12.38
C GLU A 373 4.00 -4.05 11.25
N THR A 374 4.71 -4.60 10.28
CA THR A 374 4.16 -5.28 9.10
C THR A 374 4.66 -6.72 9.03
N GLY A 375 3.98 -7.55 8.23
CA GLY A 375 4.35 -8.97 8.08
C GLY A 375 3.91 -9.86 9.24
N ARG A 376 3.17 -9.33 10.21
CA ARG A 376 2.61 -10.08 11.33
C ARG A 376 1.09 -10.07 11.25
N MET A 377 0.49 -11.24 11.40
CA MET A 377 -0.95 -11.39 11.48
C MET A 377 -1.40 -11.26 12.94
N PHE A 378 -2.33 -10.34 13.19
CA PHE A 378 -2.94 -10.17 14.51
C PHE A 378 -4.34 -10.80 14.47
N MET A 379 -4.44 -12.01 14.98
CA MET A 379 -5.72 -12.70 15.08
C MET A 379 -6.37 -12.45 16.45
N PRO A 380 -7.70 -12.33 16.51
CA PRO A 380 -8.39 -12.21 17.79
C PRO A 380 -8.23 -13.50 18.59
N GLU A 381 -7.93 -13.37 19.87
CA GLU A 381 -7.86 -14.49 20.79
C GLU A 381 -9.24 -14.75 21.44
N TYR A 382 -9.75 -16.00 21.30
CA TYR A 382 -11.00 -16.39 21.97
C TYR A 382 -10.80 -16.52 23.49
N ARG A 383 -11.52 -15.72 24.24
CA ARG A 383 -11.49 -15.77 25.72
C ARG A 383 -12.54 -16.74 26.23
N MET A 384 -12.10 -17.94 26.60
CA MET A 384 -12.98 -18.94 27.21
C MET A 384 -13.63 -18.43 28.49
N ARG A 385 -14.95 -18.65 28.62
CA ARG A 385 -15.69 -18.42 29.87
C ARG A 385 -15.26 -19.43 30.95
N PRO A 386 -15.45 -19.12 32.25
CA PRO A 386 -15.09 -20.05 33.33
C PRO A 386 -15.69 -21.45 33.13
N GLU A 387 -16.94 -21.54 32.76
CA GLU A 387 -17.66 -22.81 32.54
C GLU A 387 -17.11 -23.60 31.34
N GLU A 388 -16.69 -22.90 30.30
CA GLU A 388 -16.06 -23.49 29.10
C GLU A 388 -14.67 -24.03 29.46
N ARG A 389 -13.90 -23.29 30.27
CA ARG A 389 -12.59 -23.73 30.73
C ARG A 389 -12.69 -24.95 31.65
N GLU A 390 -13.67 -24.98 32.54
CA GLU A 390 -13.95 -26.14 33.39
C GLU A 390 -14.32 -27.37 32.57
N ARG A 391 -15.15 -27.21 31.54
CA ARG A 391 -15.65 -28.30 30.71
C ARG A 391 -14.63 -28.83 29.70
N TYR A 392 -13.84 -27.96 29.09
CA TYR A 392 -13.00 -28.31 27.93
C TYR A 392 -11.50 -28.22 28.21
N GLY A 393 -11.07 -27.51 29.26
CA GLY A 393 -9.68 -27.28 29.60
C GLY A 393 -9.02 -26.16 28.77
N ASP A 394 -8.93 -26.34 27.49
CA ASP A 394 -8.31 -25.39 26.55
C ASP A 394 -9.13 -25.16 25.27
N ARG A 395 -8.74 -24.16 24.48
CA ARG A 395 -9.47 -23.74 23.26
C ARG A 395 -9.44 -24.80 22.17
N ARG A 396 -8.31 -25.48 21.96
CA ARG A 396 -8.17 -26.52 20.95
C ARG A 396 -9.10 -27.70 21.25
N THR A 397 -9.08 -28.18 22.49
CA THR A 397 -9.96 -29.25 22.95
C THR A 397 -11.43 -28.86 22.83
N MET A 398 -11.78 -27.62 23.15
CA MET A 398 -13.11 -27.07 22.97
C MET A 398 -13.52 -27.08 21.49
N PHE A 399 -12.66 -26.59 20.60
CA PHE A 399 -12.91 -26.55 19.16
C PHE A 399 -13.20 -27.94 18.60
N LEU A 400 -12.34 -28.92 18.87
CA LEU A 400 -12.51 -30.29 18.39
C LEU A 400 -13.80 -30.95 18.95
N ARG A 401 -14.12 -30.74 20.22
CA ARG A 401 -15.35 -31.25 20.80
C ARG A 401 -16.61 -30.63 20.20
N LEU A 402 -16.59 -29.35 19.91
CA LEU A 402 -17.70 -28.68 19.22
C LEU A 402 -17.91 -29.23 17.81
N LEU A 403 -16.85 -29.61 17.12
CA LEU A 403 -16.89 -30.22 15.80
C LEU A 403 -17.46 -31.64 15.86
N ASP A 404 -17.02 -32.47 16.81
CA ASP A 404 -17.58 -33.80 17.04
C ASP A 404 -19.08 -33.73 17.36
N ASP A 405 -19.48 -32.87 18.30
CA ASP A 405 -20.87 -32.62 18.63
C ASP A 405 -21.71 -32.14 17.41
N GLY A 406 -21.07 -31.35 16.54
CA GLY A 406 -21.65 -30.88 15.28
C GLY A 406 -21.84 -31.99 14.27
N LEU A 407 -20.83 -32.84 14.10
CA LEU A 407 -20.86 -34.00 13.21
C LEU A 407 -21.96 -34.98 13.63
N ASP A 408 -22.00 -35.33 14.92
CA ASP A 408 -23.05 -36.24 15.46
C ASP A 408 -24.45 -35.71 15.27
N ARG A 409 -24.64 -34.41 15.37
CA ARG A 409 -25.94 -33.76 15.30
C ARG A 409 -26.45 -33.55 13.86
N LYS A 410 -25.50 -33.26 12.92
CA LYS A 410 -25.88 -32.81 11.56
C LYS A 410 -25.70 -33.86 10.48
N VAL A 411 -24.85 -34.88 10.71
CA VAL A 411 -24.49 -35.86 9.70
C VAL A 411 -25.02 -37.24 10.08
N PRO A 412 -25.80 -37.89 9.19
CA PRO A 412 -26.26 -39.27 9.39
C PRO A 412 -25.09 -40.25 9.59
N GLU A 413 -25.24 -41.21 10.50
CA GLU A 413 -24.18 -42.16 10.86
C GLU A 413 -23.51 -42.86 9.66
N PRO A 414 -24.24 -43.30 8.61
CA PRO A 414 -23.62 -43.95 7.45
C PRO A 414 -22.71 -43.05 6.60
N GLU A 415 -22.87 -41.73 6.72
CA GLU A 415 -22.10 -40.75 5.94
C GLU A 415 -20.90 -40.16 6.71
N ARG A 416 -20.80 -40.43 8.02
CA ARG A 416 -19.83 -39.76 8.92
C ARG A 416 -18.37 -40.02 8.54
N GLU A 417 -18.04 -41.18 7.98
CA GLU A 417 -16.69 -41.51 7.57
C GLU A 417 -16.19 -40.51 6.48
N ARG A 418 -16.99 -40.33 5.43
CA ARG A 418 -16.69 -39.34 4.36
C ARG A 418 -16.57 -37.92 4.88
N TYR A 419 -17.40 -37.53 5.84
CA TYR A 419 -17.31 -36.19 6.45
C TYR A 419 -16.12 -36.08 7.37
N ARG A 420 -15.67 -37.14 8.01
CA ARG A 420 -14.52 -37.16 8.89
C ARG A 420 -13.22 -36.89 8.10
N GLU A 421 -13.02 -37.51 6.96
CA GLU A 421 -11.88 -37.27 6.08
C GLU A 421 -11.75 -35.77 5.74
N ARG A 422 -12.81 -35.16 5.26
CA ARG A 422 -12.86 -33.74 4.94
C ARG A 422 -12.67 -32.85 6.18
N LEU A 423 -13.21 -33.26 7.32
CA LEU A 423 -13.06 -32.51 8.57
C LEU A 423 -11.60 -32.50 9.02
N ASP A 424 -10.91 -33.61 8.94
CA ASP A 424 -9.51 -33.74 9.35
C ASP A 424 -8.61 -32.87 8.46
N GLU A 425 -8.86 -32.79 7.14
CA GLU A 425 -8.19 -31.87 6.23
C GLU A 425 -8.39 -30.40 6.62
N GLU A 426 -9.63 -30.00 6.86
CA GLU A 426 -9.96 -28.61 7.24
C GLU A 426 -9.36 -28.22 8.60
N VAL A 427 -9.46 -29.12 9.60
CA VAL A 427 -8.88 -28.93 10.94
C VAL A 427 -7.37 -28.77 10.85
N TYR A 428 -6.69 -29.60 10.07
CA TYR A 428 -5.24 -29.50 9.86
C TYR A 428 -4.86 -28.11 9.29
N ILE A 429 -5.56 -27.63 8.27
CA ILE A 429 -5.30 -26.32 7.69
C ILE A 429 -5.60 -25.20 8.68
N ILE A 430 -6.71 -25.28 9.41
CA ILE A 430 -7.11 -24.27 10.40
C ILE A 430 -6.10 -24.20 11.55
N GLU A 431 -5.63 -25.33 12.06
CA GLU A 431 -4.64 -25.39 13.15
C GLU A 431 -3.26 -24.89 12.65
N SER A 432 -2.83 -25.34 11.48
CA SER A 432 -1.53 -24.94 10.91
C SER A 432 -1.47 -23.44 10.55
N THR A 433 -2.62 -22.80 10.35
CA THR A 433 -2.73 -21.37 10.04
C THR A 433 -3.12 -20.52 11.25
N ASP A 434 -3.13 -21.09 12.46
CA ASP A 434 -3.50 -20.42 13.73
C ASP A 434 -4.89 -19.74 13.70
N ASN A 435 -5.86 -20.38 13.01
CA ASN A 435 -7.20 -19.83 12.83
C ASN A 435 -8.27 -20.41 13.78
N VAL A 436 -7.89 -21.26 14.74
CA VAL A 436 -8.85 -21.86 15.69
C VAL A 436 -9.66 -20.79 16.42
N ASP A 437 -9.01 -19.77 16.93
CA ASP A 437 -9.65 -18.68 17.65
C ASP A 437 -10.63 -17.88 16.78
N TYR A 438 -10.32 -17.70 15.50
CA TYR A 438 -11.21 -17.05 14.55
C TYR A 438 -12.55 -17.81 14.45
N PHE A 439 -12.50 -19.13 14.31
CA PHE A 439 -13.72 -19.95 14.25
C PHE A 439 -14.49 -19.94 15.57
N LEU A 440 -13.80 -19.98 16.71
CA LEU A 440 -14.45 -19.92 18.02
C LEU A 440 -15.15 -18.58 18.26
N VAL A 441 -14.52 -17.46 17.85
CA VAL A 441 -15.15 -16.12 17.93
C VAL A 441 -16.42 -16.07 17.06
N GLN A 442 -16.35 -16.55 15.81
CA GLN A 442 -17.50 -16.57 14.91
C GLN A 442 -18.62 -17.48 15.44
N TRP A 443 -18.26 -18.66 15.95
CA TRP A 443 -19.20 -19.58 16.58
C TRP A 443 -19.92 -18.93 17.78
N ASP A 444 -19.17 -18.25 18.66
CA ASP A 444 -19.74 -17.61 19.83
C ASP A 444 -20.70 -16.46 19.46
N MET A 445 -20.36 -15.66 18.45
CA MET A 445 -21.24 -14.61 17.94
C MET A 445 -22.57 -15.19 17.41
N VAL A 446 -22.51 -16.23 16.58
CA VAL A 446 -23.72 -16.86 16.02
C VAL A 446 -24.56 -17.54 17.12
N ARG A 447 -23.90 -18.24 18.04
CA ARG A 447 -24.53 -18.84 19.21
C ARG A 447 -25.28 -17.80 20.05
N GLU A 448 -24.63 -16.65 20.33
CA GLU A 448 -25.24 -15.58 21.11
C GLU A 448 -26.43 -14.93 20.38
N ALA A 449 -26.32 -14.75 19.05
CA ALA A 449 -27.42 -14.26 18.23
C ALA A 449 -28.64 -15.20 18.36
N HIS A 450 -28.43 -16.51 18.19
CA HIS A 450 -29.50 -17.50 18.35
C HIS A 450 -30.10 -17.52 19.76
N ARG A 451 -29.26 -17.40 20.81
CA ARG A 451 -29.72 -17.33 22.20
C ARG A 451 -30.63 -16.13 22.46
N ARG A 452 -30.38 -15.01 21.75
CA ARG A 452 -31.22 -13.80 21.79
C ARG A 452 -32.41 -13.82 20.85
N GLY A 453 -32.63 -14.90 20.12
CA GLY A 453 -33.70 -15.00 19.12
C GLY A 453 -33.46 -14.12 17.88
N ILE A 454 -32.23 -13.71 17.63
CA ILE A 454 -31.86 -12.95 16.46
C ILE A 454 -31.65 -13.92 15.28
N ALA A 455 -32.36 -13.72 14.20
CA ALA A 455 -32.23 -14.52 12.99
C ALA A 455 -30.88 -14.27 12.32
N THR A 456 -30.18 -15.34 11.95
CA THR A 456 -28.95 -15.31 11.19
C THR A 456 -29.18 -15.81 9.77
N GLY A 457 -28.42 -15.31 8.80
CA GLY A 457 -28.43 -15.80 7.42
C GLY A 457 -27.82 -17.21 7.30
N ILE A 458 -28.01 -17.83 6.14
CA ILE A 458 -27.53 -19.20 5.84
C ILE A 458 -25.99 -19.27 5.68
N GLY A 459 -25.32 -18.15 5.63
CA GLY A 459 -23.90 -17.99 5.37
C GLY A 459 -23.64 -16.99 4.25
N ARG A 460 -22.42 -16.49 4.16
CA ARG A 460 -22.04 -15.46 3.19
C ARG A 460 -20.63 -15.73 2.67
N GLY A 461 -20.43 -15.52 1.36
CA GLY A 461 -19.12 -15.64 0.72
C GLY A 461 -18.58 -17.08 0.70
N SER A 462 -17.26 -17.21 0.75
CA SER A 462 -16.56 -18.51 0.64
C SER A 462 -16.68 -19.42 1.86
N ALA A 463 -17.13 -18.90 3.02
CA ALA A 463 -17.31 -19.70 4.24
C ALA A 463 -18.31 -20.86 4.07
N GLY A 464 -19.21 -20.78 3.07
CA GLY A 464 -20.08 -21.89 2.69
C GLY A 464 -19.34 -23.13 2.19
N GLY A 465 -18.08 -23.02 1.79
CA GLY A 465 -17.21 -24.14 1.40
C GLY A 465 -16.54 -24.87 2.57
N SER A 466 -16.71 -24.38 3.82
CA SER A 466 -16.09 -24.96 5.00
C SER A 466 -17.05 -25.89 5.75
N LEU A 467 -16.64 -27.15 5.93
CA LEU A 467 -17.36 -28.12 6.75
C LEU A 467 -17.29 -27.73 8.24
N VAL A 468 -16.16 -27.22 8.70
CA VAL A 468 -16.00 -26.69 10.05
C VAL A 468 -17.01 -25.58 10.32
N SER A 469 -17.18 -24.62 9.42
CA SER A 469 -18.18 -23.56 9.54
C SER A 469 -19.61 -24.12 9.60
N TYR A 470 -19.90 -25.15 8.82
CA TYR A 470 -21.21 -25.85 8.85
C TYR A 470 -21.43 -26.56 10.17
N LEU A 471 -20.47 -27.37 10.65
CA LEU A 471 -20.60 -28.13 11.89
C LEU A 471 -20.76 -27.23 13.12
N LEU A 472 -20.00 -26.14 13.19
CA LEU A 472 -20.14 -25.13 14.24
C LEU A 472 -21.44 -24.32 14.15
N GLY A 473 -22.18 -24.40 13.03
CA GLY A 473 -23.40 -23.63 12.82
C GLY A 473 -23.18 -22.18 12.43
N ILE A 474 -21.97 -21.82 12.03
CA ILE A 474 -21.62 -20.51 11.46
C ILE A 474 -22.31 -20.35 10.10
N THR A 475 -22.36 -21.44 9.32
CA THR A 475 -23.13 -21.53 8.08
C THR A 475 -24.21 -22.63 8.18
N SER A 476 -25.22 -22.52 7.34
CA SER A 476 -26.30 -23.53 7.25
C SER A 476 -26.24 -24.36 5.96
N ILE A 477 -25.21 -24.17 5.15
CA ILE A 477 -24.98 -24.90 3.90
C ILE A 477 -24.00 -26.03 4.16
N ASP A 478 -24.41 -27.26 3.79
CA ASP A 478 -23.55 -28.42 3.82
C ASP A 478 -22.64 -28.43 2.58
N PRO A 479 -21.31 -28.24 2.75
CA PRO A 479 -20.40 -28.12 1.62
C PRO A 479 -20.21 -29.42 0.85
N LEU A 480 -20.31 -30.59 1.48
CA LEU A 480 -20.14 -31.87 0.80
C LEU A 480 -21.36 -32.23 -0.06
N LYS A 481 -22.53 -31.78 0.32
CA LYS A 481 -23.76 -31.98 -0.47
C LYS A 481 -23.73 -31.23 -1.80
N TYR A 482 -22.99 -30.11 -1.87
CA TYR A 482 -22.94 -29.24 -3.05
C TYR A 482 -21.53 -29.21 -3.68
N ASP A 483 -20.63 -30.11 -3.31
CA ASP A 483 -19.26 -30.22 -3.80
C ASP A 483 -18.48 -28.90 -3.71
N LEU A 484 -18.66 -28.16 -2.59
CA LEU A 484 -17.99 -26.91 -2.36
C LEU A 484 -16.58 -27.14 -1.82
N ILE A 485 -15.62 -26.36 -2.34
CA ILE A 485 -14.19 -26.52 -2.02
C ILE A 485 -13.76 -25.57 -0.88
N PHE A 486 -13.01 -26.11 0.07
CA PHE A 486 -12.49 -25.38 1.22
C PHE A 486 -11.39 -24.38 0.85
N SER A 487 -10.56 -24.72 -0.12
CA SER A 487 -9.43 -23.89 -0.54
C SER A 487 -9.83 -22.50 -1.08
N ARG A 488 -11.07 -22.28 -1.46
CA ARG A 488 -11.61 -20.94 -1.74
C ARG A 488 -11.79 -20.09 -0.50
N PHE A 489 -11.91 -20.70 0.66
CA PHE A 489 -12.13 -20.02 1.94
C PHE A 489 -10.81 -19.77 2.67
N LEU A 490 -10.05 -20.82 2.92
CA LEU A 490 -8.79 -20.75 3.65
C LEU A 490 -7.71 -21.59 2.96
N VAL A 491 -6.57 -20.97 2.72
CA VAL A 491 -5.34 -21.64 2.27
C VAL A 491 -4.16 -21.05 3.03
N PRO A 492 -3.15 -21.86 3.36
CA PRO A 492 -1.98 -21.43 4.13
C PRO A 492 -1.26 -20.21 3.55
N GLU A 493 -1.18 -20.13 2.23
CA GLU A 493 -0.48 -19.06 1.52
C GLU A 493 -1.11 -17.67 1.77
N ARG A 494 -2.43 -17.60 1.98
CA ARG A 494 -3.12 -16.34 2.34
C ARG A 494 -2.86 -15.92 3.77
N CYS A 495 -2.41 -16.82 4.61
CA CYS A 495 -2.08 -16.54 6.00
C CYS A 495 -0.60 -16.16 6.20
N GLY A 496 0.15 -15.97 5.10
CA GLY A 496 1.57 -15.61 5.15
C GLY A 496 2.47 -16.77 5.62
N LEU A 497 1.92 -17.96 5.78
CA LEU A 497 2.69 -19.15 6.09
C LEU A 497 3.29 -19.68 4.79
N SER A 498 4.60 -19.50 4.64
CA SER A 498 5.32 -20.28 3.64
C SER A 498 5.46 -21.71 4.20
N TRP A 499 5.04 -22.68 3.43
CA TRP A 499 5.25 -24.10 3.74
C TRP A 499 6.73 -24.50 3.79
N LYS A 500 7.64 -23.53 3.97
CA LYS A 500 9.09 -23.73 3.93
C LYS A 500 9.62 -24.66 5.03
N ASP A 501 8.84 -24.96 6.05
CA ASP A 501 9.43 -25.51 7.26
C ASP A 501 9.19 -27.00 7.53
N GLU A 502 8.40 -27.76 6.75
CA GLU A 502 8.11 -29.14 7.18
C GLU A 502 8.06 -30.26 6.15
N LEU A 503 8.39 -30.09 4.88
CA LEU A 503 8.44 -31.23 3.96
C LEU A 503 9.65 -31.16 3.01
N THR A 504 10.82 -31.31 3.58
CA THR A 504 11.94 -31.87 2.84
C THR A 504 11.75 -33.38 2.82
N VAL A 505 11.04 -33.91 1.83
CA VAL A 505 11.05 -35.35 1.61
C VAL A 505 12.39 -35.67 0.93
N LEU A 506 13.36 -36.07 1.73
CA LEU A 506 14.58 -36.69 1.25
C LEU A 506 14.17 -38.08 0.70
N ALA A 507 14.07 -38.19 -0.60
CA ALA A 507 13.94 -39.51 -1.25
C ALA A 507 15.29 -39.90 -1.87
N PRO A 508 16.14 -40.62 -1.14
CA PRO A 508 17.47 -40.98 -1.63
C PRO A 508 17.47 -42.00 -2.77
N ASP A 509 16.36 -42.70 -2.99
CA ASP A 509 16.25 -43.74 -4.03
C ASP A 509 15.03 -43.44 -4.93
N ILE A 510 15.27 -42.69 -6.01
CA ILE A 510 14.26 -42.41 -7.03
C ILE A 510 14.54 -43.29 -8.26
N THR A 511 13.55 -44.08 -8.67
CA THR A 511 13.57 -44.79 -9.96
C THR A 511 12.77 -44.01 -10.97
N LEU A 512 13.41 -43.62 -12.07
CA LEU A 512 12.77 -42.77 -13.10
C LEU A 512 12.38 -43.61 -14.32
N GLY A 513 11.08 -43.56 -14.67
CA GLY A 513 10.56 -44.02 -15.95
C GLY A 513 10.12 -42.82 -16.80
N LYS A 514 10.51 -42.77 -18.07
CA LYS A 514 10.13 -41.70 -19.00
C LYS A 514 9.07 -42.18 -19.98
N GLY A 515 7.90 -41.51 -20.00
CA GLY A 515 6.87 -41.67 -21.03
C GLY A 515 6.80 -40.41 -21.91
N GLU A 516 6.01 -40.44 -22.99
CA GLU A 516 5.97 -39.36 -23.99
C GLU A 516 5.54 -37.98 -23.44
N ARG A 517 4.89 -37.92 -22.28
CA ARG A 517 4.38 -36.65 -21.66
C ARG A 517 4.53 -36.58 -20.16
N TYR A 518 5.14 -37.54 -19.52
CA TYR A 518 5.33 -37.57 -18.08
C TYR A 518 6.59 -38.34 -17.67
N VAL A 519 7.09 -37.97 -16.49
CA VAL A 519 8.14 -38.71 -15.79
C VAL A 519 7.47 -39.49 -14.67
N GLU A 520 7.72 -40.81 -14.60
CA GLU A 520 7.34 -41.63 -13.46
C GLU A 520 8.46 -41.65 -12.44
N MET A 521 8.11 -41.49 -11.20
CA MET A 521 9.01 -41.48 -10.06
C MET A 521 8.46 -42.43 -9.01
N GLU A 522 9.26 -43.36 -8.54
CA GLU A 522 8.90 -44.26 -7.44
C GLU A 522 9.67 -43.84 -6.19
N SER A 523 8.97 -43.56 -5.10
CA SER A 523 9.57 -43.25 -3.81
C SER A 523 8.70 -43.81 -2.69
N GLU A 524 9.34 -44.48 -1.72
CA GLU A 524 8.69 -45.12 -0.57
C GLU A 524 7.54 -46.09 -0.93
N GLY A 525 7.67 -46.78 -2.09
CA GLY A 525 6.64 -47.71 -2.56
C GLY A 525 5.43 -47.09 -3.20
N LYS A 526 5.46 -45.77 -3.46
CA LYS A 526 4.42 -45.02 -4.18
C LYS A 526 4.97 -44.53 -5.51
N THR A 527 4.14 -44.60 -6.56
CA THR A 527 4.47 -44.12 -7.90
C THR A 527 3.82 -42.76 -8.11
N TYR A 528 4.65 -41.81 -8.53
CA TYR A 528 4.22 -40.42 -8.85
C TYR A 528 4.42 -40.20 -10.36
N ARG A 529 3.49 -39.45 -10.98
CA ARG A 529 3.62 -39.02 -12.38
C ARG A 529 3.65 -37.51 -12.45
N LEU A 530 4.66 -36.98 -13.12
CA LEU A 530 4.90 -35.57 -13.31
C LEU A 530 4.86 -35.24 -14.80
N CYS A 531 4.19 -34.17 -15.21
CA CYS A 531 4.31 -33.69 -16.58
C CYS A 531 5.75 -33.28 -16.87
N THR A 532 6.22 -33.54 -18.08
CA THR A 532 7.63 -33.26 -18.49
C THR A 532 8.00 -31.80 -18.38
N ASP A 533 7.01 -30.90 -18.53
CA ASP A 533 7.12 -29.43 -18.42
C ASP A 533 6.88 -28.89 -17.00
N ALA A 534 6.65 -29.75 -16.01
CA ALA A 534 6.56 -29.34 -14.63
C ALA A 534 7.93 -28.85 -14.13
N ARG A 535 7.96 -27.63 -13.57
CA ARG A 535 9.16 -27.10 -12.90
C ARG A 535 9.21 -27.58 -11.46
N MET A 536 10.40 -28.01 -11.04
CA MET A 536 10.62 -28.48 -9.69
C MET A 536 11.97 -28.00 -9.16
N ARG A 537 12.06 -27.83 -7.87
CA ARG A 537 13.30 -27.50 -7.19
C ARG A 537 13.95 -28.77 -6.69
N VAL A 538 15.22 -28.91 -6.94
CA VAL A 538 16.00 -30.05 -6.51
C VAL A 538 17.32 -29.62 -5.89
N ILE A 539 17.86 -30.45 -4.98
CA ILE A 539 19.26 -30.35 -4.57
C ILE A 539 20.03 -31.38 -5.38
N ARG A 540 20.96 -30.95 -6.20
CA ARG A 540 21.86 -31.76 -6.99
C ARG A 540 23.31 -31.45 -6.63
N ASN A 541 24.04 -32.42 -6.11
CA ASN A 541 25.42 -32.24 -5.63
C ASN A 541 25.55 -31.13 -4.53
N GLY A 542 24.55 -30.99 -3.67
CA GLY A 542 24.55 -29.99 -2.59
C GLY A 542 24.18 -28.58 -3.03
N GLU A 543 23.82 -28.36 -4.29
CA GLU A 543 23.34 -27.07 -4.81
C GLU A 543 21.86 -27.15 -5.16
N GLU A 544 21.10 -26.16 -4.73
CA GLU A 544 19.69 -26.01 -5.09
C GLU A 544 19.55 -25.49 -6.54
N ARG A 545 18.72 -26.19 -7.35
CA ARG A 545 18.44 -25.85 -8.75
C ARG A 545 16.96 -25.99 -9.04
N THR A 546 16.46 -25.17 -9.96
CA THR A 546 15.13 -25.36 -10.56
C THR A 546 15.30 -26.00 -11.92
N ILE A 547 14.68 -27.17 -12.09
CA ILE A 547 14.76 -27.98 -13.33
C ILE A 547 13.36 -28.34 -13.81
N TYR A 548 13.28 -28.81 -15.07
CA TYR A 548 12.05 -29.46 -15.55
C TYR A 548 12.02 -30.93 -15.11
N ALA A 549 10.83 -31.52 -15.01
CA ALA A 549 10.67 -32.89 -14.55
C ALA A 549 11.41 -33.91 -15.45
N ASP A 550 11.58 -33.64 -16.75
CA ASP A 550 12.31 -34.46 -17.68
C ASP A 550 13.84 -34.38 -17.51
N GLU A 551 14.34 -33.40 -16.77
CA GLU A 551 15.75 -33.21 -16.43
C GLU A 551 16.15 -33.87 -15.10
N LEU A 552 15.19 -34.51 -14.38
CA LEU A 552 15.46 -35.25 -13.14
C LEU A 552 16.50 -36.37 -13.38
N MET A 553 17.39 -36.55 -12.42
CA MET A 553 18.39 -37.59 -12.39
C MET A 553 18.29 -38.40 -11.09
N CYS A 554 18.67 -39.69 -11.16
CA CYS A 554 18.81 -40.49 -9.95
C CYS A 554 19.81 -39.83 -8.99
N GLY A 555 19.41 -39.65 -7.73
CA GLY A 555 20.21 -38.97 -6.71
C GLY A 555 19.90 -37.50 -6.53
N ASP A 556 18.95 -36.90 -7.27
CA ASP A 556 18.42 -35.59 -6.97
C ASP A 556 17.53 -35.65 -5.71
N GLU A 557 17.76 -34.74 -4.77
CA GLU A 557 16.87 -34.54 -3.64
C GLU A 557 15.78 -33.54 -4.05
N ILE A 558 14.53 -33.98 -4.13
CA ILE A 558 13.44 -33.13 -4.59
C ILE A 558 12.95 -32.30 -3.43
N LEU A 559 12.98 -30.98 -3.60
CA LEU A 559 12.36 -30.04 -2.70
C LEU A 559 10.91 -29.82 -3.13
N PHE A 560 10.00 -30.55 -2.50
CA PHE A 560 8.58 -30.34 -2.73
C PHE A 560 8.14 -29.03 -2.11
N ASP A 561 7.89 -28.02 -2.95
CA ASP A 561 6.96 -26.94 -2.59
C ASP A 561 5.54 -27.48 -2.87
N ARG A 562 4.71 -27.64 -1.82
CA ARG A 562 3.32 -28.10 -2.00
C ARG A 562 2.52 -27.24 -2.98
N ARG A 563 2.94 -26.00 -3.26
CA ARG A 563 2.34 -25.14 -4.28
C ARG A 563 2.43 -25.72 -5.69
N ASP A 564 3.51 -26.41 -5.99
CA ASP A 564 3.74 -27.04 -7.30
C ASP A 564 3.10 -28.43 -7.42
N CYS A 565 2.78 -29.07 -6.29
CA CYS A 565 2.31 -30.45 -6.25
C CYS A 565 0.80 -30.64 -6.31
N LEU A 566 0.00 -29.67 -5.86
CA LEU A 566 -1.47 -29.80 -5.83
C LEU A 566 -2.13 -29.96 -7.22
N TRP A 567 -1.42 -29.59 -8.29
CA TRP A 567 -1.92 -29.69 -9.67
C TRP A 567 -1.32 -30.83 -10.48
N ASN A 568 -0.19 -31.42 -10.04
CA ASN A 568 0.59 -32.36 -10.85
C ASN A 568 0.81 -33.74 -10.22
N LEU A 569 0.53 -33.95 -8.94
CA LEU A 569 0.64 -35.24 -8.27
C LEU A 569 -0.73 -35.88 -8.14
N LYS A 570 -1.10 -36.77 -9.04
CA LYS A 570 -2.17 -37.73 -8.79
C LYS A 570 -1.54 -39.00 -8.22
N GLU A 571 -1.87 -39.38 -6.99
CA GLU A 571 -1.73 -40.73 -6.50
C GLU A 571 -2.55 -41.64 -7.43
N LEU A 572 -1.91 -42.52 -8.13
CA LEU A 572 -2.59 -43.53 -8.94
C LEU A 572 -2.84 -44.75 -8.06
N GLU A 573 -4.03 -44.87 -7.53
CA GLU A 573 -4.57 -46.20 -7.29
C GLU A 573 -4.69 -46.90 -8.63
N THR A 574 -4.10 -48.10 -8.71
CA THR A 574 -4.11 -48.97 -9.88
C THR A 574 -5.53 -49.38 -10.25
N HIS A 575 -6.16 -48.67 -11.17
CA HIS A 575 -7.22 -49.18 -12.02
C HIS A 575 -7.02 -48.71 -13.46
N GLU A 576 -6.79 -49.70 -14.32
CA GLU A 576 -6.64 -49.61 -15.77
C GLU A 576 -7.93 -49.21 -16.51
N SER A 577 -8.57 -48.12 -16.17
CA SER A 577 -9.67 -47.63 -17.00
C SER A 577 -9.99 -46.17 -16.67
N ASP A 578 -9.22 -45.22 -17.18
CA ASP A 578 -9.78 -43.93 -17.59
C ASP A 578 -8.70 -42.99 -18.11
N LEU A 579 -8.25 -43.30 -19.33
CA LEU A 579 -7.57 -42.33 -20.18
C LEU A 579 -8.62 -41.37 -20.77
N ARG A 580 -8.98 -40.33 -20.08
CA ARG A 580 -9.65 -39.16 -20.66
C ARG A 580 -8.79 -37.93 -20.49
N THR A 581 -8.42 -37.38 -21.63
CA THR A 581 -7.75 -36.07 -21.79
C THR A 581 -8.36 -34.98 -20.92
N PRO A 582 -7.54 -34.16 -20.22
CA PRO A 582 -8.05 -32.99 -19.54
C PRO A 582 -8.54 -31.95 -20.56
N PRO A 583 -9.58 -31.16 -20.25
CA PRO A 583 -10.04 -30.10 -21.13
C PRO A 583 -8.99 -28.97 -21.16
N SER A 584 -8.73 -28.51 -22.37
CA SER A 584 -7.97 -27.31 -22.66
C SER A 584 -8.60 -26.08 -22.01
N LEU A 585 -7.86 -25.36 -21.21
CA LEU A 585 -8.03 -23.94 -20.90
C LEU A 585 -6.70 -23.25 -21.05
#